data_03f62986f4c81e53e61459ffc4a4d107
#
_entry.id   03f62986f4c81e53e61459ffc4a4d107
#
_cell.length_a   1.000
_cell.length_b   1.000
_cell.length_c   1.000
_cell.angle_alpha   90.00
_cell.angle_beta   90.00
_cell.angle_gamma   90.00
#
_symmetry.space_group_name_H-M   'P 1'
#
loop_
_entity.id
_entity.type
_entity.pdbx_description
1 polymer ?
#
loop_
_entity_poly.entity_id
_entity_poly.type
_entity_poly.pdbx_seq_one_letter_code
_entity_poly.pdbx_strand_id
1 'polypeptide(L)'
;MITMMRGFTPALRFNQHLESKGSQTMREVNAEAAKRVVVWFSCGAASAIAAKMAILDYPELPIILAYTDTGSEHPDSQRFLTDCEKYLNHPVKILKSDIYKDTWAVWQKAQYVGGIAGAPCTGALKKGPREAFEDFDDLQVFGYTSEETHRANRFREQNPHVMLDTPLIRHGLSKSDCLAMIERAGIELPAMYNLGFKNNNCIPCSKAKSVGYWRLIKKNFPDQFERYAALCETLGKDGV
;
A
#
# COMPACT_ATOMS: atom_id res chain seq x y z
N MET A 1 39.11 26.45 19.10
CA MET A 1 38.29 26.82 17.91
C MET A 1 37.59 25.58 17.46
N ILE A 2 36.34 25.31 17.97
CA ILE A 2 35.59 24.06 17.73
C ILE A 2 34.54 24.40 16.67
N THR A 3 34.75 23.88 15.46
CA THR A 3 33.82 24.03 14.34
C THR A 3 32.65 23.10 14.58
N MET A 4 31.47 23.68 14.93
CA MET A 4 30.23 22.95 15.00
C MET A 4 29.79 22.53 13.58
N MET A 5 29.91 21.25 13.27
CA MET A 5 29.20 20.67 12.10
C MET A 5 27.69 20.65 12.40
N ARG A 6 26.95 21.52 11.72
CA ARG A 6 25.49 21.46 11.72
C ARG A 6 25.07 20.22 10.93
N GLY A 7 24.63 19.19 11.65
CA GLY A 7 24.02 18.01 11.05
C GLY A 7 22.69 18.38 10.38
N PHE A 8 22.64 18.25 9.08
CA PHE A 8 21.39 18.35 8.30
C PHE A 8 20.50 17.16 8.67
N THR A 9 19.38 17.43 9.33
CA THR A 9 18.39 16.40 9.65
C THR A 9 17.69 15.90 8.37
N PRO A 10 17.41 14.59 8.25
CA PRO A 10 16.71 14.01 7.09
C PRO A 10 15.35 14.69 6.76
N ALA A 11 14.68 15.25 7.76
CA ALA A 11 13.41 15.97 7.61
C ALA A 11 13.52 17.22 6.72
N LEU A 12 14.64 17.98 6.82
CA LEU A 12 14.85 19.18 6.00
C LEU A 12 15.00 18.88 4.50
N ARG A 13 15.62 17.74 4.14
CA ARG A 13 15.75 17.33 2.73
C ARG A 13 14.42 16.84 2.13
N PHE A 14 13.54 16.28 2.97
CA PHE A 14 12.21 15.85 2.52
C PHE A 14 11.33 17.05 2.15
N ASN A 15 11.28 18.08 3.00
CA ASN A 15 10.50 19.29 2.75
C ASN A 15 10.95 20.05 1.49
N GLN A 16 12.26 20.18 1.26
CA GLN A 16 12.78 20.86 0.05
C GLN A 16 12.35 20.20 -1.27
N HIS A 17 12.09 18.89 -1.26
CA HIS A 17 11.63 18.18 -2.46
C HIS A 17 10.12 18.39 -2.73
N LEU A 18 9.32 18.61 -1.70
CA LEU A 18 7.90 18.89 -1.82
C LEU A 18 7.60 20.30 -2.32
N GLU A 19 8.38 21.29 -1.89
CA GLU A 19 8.22 22.70 -2.28
C GLU A 19 8.45 22.96 -3.78
N SER A 20 9.17 22.05 -4.47
CA SER A 20 9.52 22.22 -5.89
C SER A 20 8.44 21.74 -6.87
N LYS A 21 7.41 21.02 -6.43
CA LYS A 21 6.30 20.54 -7.27
C LYS A 21 5.01 21.27 -6.91
N GLY A 22 4.67 22.28 -7.71
CA GLY A 22 3.51 23.15 -7.51
C GLY A 22 2.20 22.39 -7.27
N SER A 23 1.41 22.90 -6.33
CA SER A 23 0.09 22.44 -5.94
C SER A 23 -0.91 22.47 -7.09
N GLN A 24 -1.41 21.31 -7.54
CA GLN A 24 -2.68 21.24 -8.25
C GLN A 24 -3.80 21.31 -7.22
N THR A 25 -4.66 22.31 -7.31
CA THR A 25 -5.85 22.51 -6.46
C THR A 25 -6.80 21.32 -6.59
N MET A 26 -6.70 20.37 -5.70
CA MET A 26 -7.74 19.37 -5.44
C MET A 26 -8.60 19.85 -4.26
N ARG A 27 -9.90 19.48 -4.26
CA ARG A 27 -10.83 19.81 -3.17
C ARG A 27 -10.15 19.62 -1.82
N GLU A 28 -10.09 20.68 -1.03
CA GLU A 28 -9.60 20.63 0.33
C GLU A 28 -10.37 19.54 1.08
N VAL A 29 -9.61 18.62 1.67
CA VAL A 29 -10.18 17.60 2.54
C VAL A 29 -10.61 18.32 3.81
N ASN A 30 -11.87 18.22 4.19
CA ASN A 30 -12.34 18.78 5.45
C ASN A 30 -11.80 17.92 6.62
N ALA A 31 -10.51 18.10 6.92
CA ALA A 31 -9.83 17.39 8.00
C ALA A 31 -10.25 17.90 9.39
N GLU A 32 -10.90 19.07 9.48
CA GLU A 32 -11.35 19.65 10.74
C GLU A 32 -12.43 18.80 11.45
N ALA A 33 -13.16 17.98 10.68
CA ALA A 33 -14.16 17.07 11.21
C ALA A 33 -13.58 15.70 11.62
N ALA A 34 -12.33 15.40 11.27
CA ALA A 34 -11.72 14.11 11.55
C ALA A 34 -11.23 14.01 13.00
N LYS A 35 -11.47 12.86 13.65
CA LYS A 35 -10.95 12.59 15.00
C LYS A 35 -9.57 11.94 14.98
N ARG A 36 -9.24 11.21 13.92
CA ARG A 36 -7.93 10.56 13.72
C ARG A 36 -7.63 10.38 12.23
N VAL A 37 -6.37 10.16 11.92
CA VAL A 37 -5.92 9.83 10.57
C VAL A 37 -5.56 8.35 10.50
N VAL A 38 -6.17 7.62 9.57
CA VAL A 38 -5.83 6.22 9.29
C VAL A 38 -5.13 6.13 7.96
N VAL A 39 -3.85 5.79 7.98
CA VAL A 39 -3.04 5.59 6.77
C VAL A 39 -3.03 4.11 6.41
N TRP A 40 -3.55 3.79 5.25
CA TRP A 40 -3.58 2.41 4.74
C TRP A 40 -2.21 2.04 4.15
N PHE A 41 -1.35 1.53 5.03
CA PHE A 41 0.00 1.10 4.71
C PHE A 41 -0.03 -0.28 4.05
N SER A 42 0.54 -0.41 2.85
CA SER A 42 0.50 -1.66 2.06
C SER A 42 1.88 -2.31 1.86
N CYS A 43 2.86 -2.01 2.72
CA CYS A 43 4.25 -2.46 2.60
C CYS A 43 4.89 -2.17 1.23
N GLY A 44 4.49 -1.07 0.58
CA GLY A 44 5.09 -0.60 -0.67
C GLY A 44 5.59 0.84 -0.54
N ALA A 45 6.52 1.26 -1.41
CA ALA A 45 7.14 2.58 -1.36
C ALA A 45 6.11 3.73 -1.34
N ALA A 46 5.07 3.65 -2.19
CA ALA A 46 4.04 4.68 -2.27
C ALA A 46 3.29 4.86 -0.93
N SER A 47 2.88 3.76 -0.28
CA SER A 47 2.20 3.85 1.02
C SER A 47 3.11 4.33 2.14
N ALA A 48 4.42 4.03 2.09
CA ALA A 48 5.39 4.53 3.06
C ALA A 48 5.58 6.05 2.94
N ILE A 49 5.67 6.57 1.72
CA ILE A 49 5.76 8.02 1.50
C ILE A 49 4.45 8.72 1.84
N ALA A 50 3.29 8.14 1.49
CA ALA A 50 2.00 8.68 1.90
C ALA A 50 1.86 8.76 3.43
N ALA A 51 2.35 7.74 4.16
CA ALA A 51 2.39 7.75 5.62
C ALA A 51 3.28 8.87 6.16
N LYS A 52 4.47 9.07 5.56
CA LYS A 52 5.37 10.17 5.96
C LYS A 52 4.71 11.53 5.75
N MET A 53 4.00 11.71 4.63
CA MET A 53 3.29 12.96 4.35
C MET A 53 2.14 13.18 5.32
N ALA A 54 1.32 12.16 5.59
CA ALA A 54 0.23 12.27 6.55
C ALA A 54 0.71 12.67 7.96
N ILE A 55 1.84 12.11 8.42
CA ILE A 55 2.45 12.48 9.70
C ILE A 55 2.86 13.96 9.73
N LEU A 56 3.33 14.49 8.60
CA LEU A 56 3.73 15.90 8.49
C LEU A 56 2.55 16.85 8.32
N ASP A 57 1.52 16.42 7.58
CA ASP A 57 0.37 17.25 7.22
C ASP A 57 -0.66 17.35 8.36
N TYR A 58 -0.73 16.35 9.26
CA TYR A 58 -1.73 16.27 10.34
C TYR A 58 -1.10 16.09 11.73
N PRO A 59 -0.17 16.97 12.15
CA PRO A 59 0.58 16.80 13.41
C PRO A 59 -0.30 16.85 14.66
N GLU A 60 -1.49 17.45 14.59
CA GLU A 60 -2.40 17.62 15.73
C GLU A 60 -3.39 16.45 15.87
N LEU A 61 -3.48 15.57 14.89
CA LEU A 61 -4.40 14.42 14.92
C LEU A 61 -3.67 13.12 15.31
N PRO A 62 -4.32 12.23 16.06
CA PRO A 62 -3.83 10.89 16.26
C PRO A 62 -3.67 10.16 14.92
N ILE A 63 -2.48 9.63 14.63
CA ILE A 63 -2.19 8.94 13.39
C ILE A 63 -2.02 7.45 13.65
N ILE A 64 -2.72 6.64 12.86
CA ILE A 64 -2.61 5.18 12.87
C ILE A 64 -2.15 4.71 11.50
N LEU A 65 -1.00 4.05 11.44
CA LEU A 65 -0.58 3.32 10.25
C LEU A 65 -1.19 1.92 10.33
N ALA A 66 -2.08 1.57 9.39
CA ALA A 66 -2.79 0.30 9.40
C ALA A 66 -2.38 -0.56 8.19
N TYR A 67 -1.93 -1.78 8.45
CA TYR A 67 -1.54 -2.77 7.43
C TYR A 67 -2.47 -3.98 7.49
N THR A 68 -3.13 -4.28 6.38
CA THR A 68 -3.93 -5.51 6.24
C THR A 68 -3.05 -6.66 5.75
N ASP A 69 -2.63 -7.53 6.67
CA ASP A 69 -1.83 -8.72 6.36
C ASP A 69 -2.72 -9.79 5.72
N THR A 70 -2.38 -10.16 4.50
CA THR A 70 -3.12 -11.19 3.75
C THR A 70 -2.56 -12.60 3.94
N GLY A 71 -1.47 -12.75 4.66
CA GLY A 71 -0.77 -14.03 4.85
C GLY A 71 -0.16 -14.62 3.58
N SER A 72 -0.04 -13.82 2.51
CA SER A 72 0.43 -14.28 1.19
C SER A 72 1.44 -13.34 0.54
N GLU A 73 1.90 -12.32 1.23
CA GLU A 73 2.96 -11.44 0.77
C GLU A 73 4.34 -12.11 0.89
N HIS A 74 5.33 -11.55 0.20
CA HIS A 74 6.73 -11.97 0.34
C HIS A 74 7.19 -11.79 1.79
N PRO A 75 7.94 -12.75 2.40
CA PRO A 75 8.41 -12.63 3.79
C PRO A 75 9.19 -11.34 4.08
N ASP A 76 9.90 -10.80 3.10
CA ASP A 76 10.63 -9.53 3.20
C ASP A 76 9.73 -8.31 3.47
N SER A 77 8.42 -8.43 3.26
CA SER A 77 7.48 -7.36 3.61
C SER A 77 7.54 -7.02 5.10
N GLN A 78 7.84 -8.01 5.97
CA GLN A 78 7.99 -7.78 7.39
C GLN A 78 9.24 -6.95 7.72
N ARG A 79 10.38 -7.19 7.03
CA ARG A 79 11.59 -6.36 7.16
C ARG A 79 11.27 -4.92 6.75
N PHE A 80 10.69 -4.74 5.55
CA PHE A 80 10.35 -3.40 5.06
C PHE A 80 9.37 -2.66 5.98
N LEU A 81 8.39 -3.36 6.55
CA LEU A 81 7.48 -2.80 7.55
C LEU A 81 8.26 -2.27 8.75
N THR A 82 9.14 -3.11 9.33
CA THR A 82 9.96 -2.74 10.49
C THR A 82 10.89 -1.56 10.20
N ASP A 83 11.49 -1.51 9.01
CA ASP A 83 12.35 -0.39 8.60
C ASP A 83 11.54 0.90 8.43
N CYS A 84 10.31 0.80 7.89
CA CYS A 84 9.40 1.93 7.80
C CYS A 84 8.92 2.41 9.18
N GLU A 85 8.62 1.53 10.14
CA GLU A 85 8.27 1.92 11.51
C GLU A 85 9.37 2.78 12.14
N LYS A 86 10.63 2.36 12.00
CA LYS A 86 11.80 3.12 12.49
C LYS A 86 11.93 4.47 11.79
N TYR A 87 11.81 4.49 10.47
CA TYR A 87 11.93 5.70 9.66
C TYR A 87 10.82 6.72 9.96
N LEU A 88 9.60 6.25 10.14
CA LEU A 88 8.43 7.06 10.40
C LEU A 88 8.32 7.45 11.89
N ASN A 89 9.04 6.76 12.76
CA ASN A 89 8.88 6.81 14.22
C ASN A 89 7.41 6.59 14.64
N HIS A 90 6.73 5.68 13.94
CA HIS A 90 5.32 5.31 14.21
C HIS A 90 5.16 3.80 14.05
N PRO A 91 4.51 3.12 15.02
CA PRO A 91 4.20 1.70 14.89
C PRO A 91 3.12 1.46 13.83
N VAL A 92 3.19 0.31 13.18
CA VAL A 92 2.17 -0.14 12.22
C VAL A 92 1.24 -1.14 12.89
N LYS A 93 -0.05 -0.82 12.93
CA LYS A 93 -1.08 -1.73 13.40
C LYS A 93 -1.38 -2.78 12.34
N ILE A 94 -1.12 -4.04 12.65
CA ILE A 94 -1.40 -5.16 11.76
C ILE A 94 -2.84 -5.62 11.96
N LEU A 95 -3.61 -5.61 10.86
CA LEU A 95 -4.98 -6.09 10.80
C LEU A 95 -4.99 -7.40 10.01
N LYS A 96 -5.68 -8.41 10.54
CA LYS A 96 -5.81 -9.74 9.92
C LYS A 96 -7.27 -10.16 9.86
N SER A 97 -7.57 -11.07 8.95
CA SER A 97 -8.85 -11.75 8.96
C SER A 97 -8.88 -12.80 10.07
N ASP A 98 -9.92 -12.82 10.88
CA ASP A 98 -10.13 -13.85 11.89
C ASP A 98 -10.58 -15.19 11.28
N ILE A 99 -11.01 -15.17 10.01
CA ILE A 99 -11.60 -16.33 9.32
C ILE A 99 -10.57 -17.03 8.42
N TYR A 100 -9.75 -16.24 7.71
CA TYR A 100 -8.86 -16.77 6.67
C TYR A 100 -7.42 -16.43 6.96
N LYS A 101 -6.55 -17.44 6.96
CA LYS A 101 -5.11 -17.26 7.19
C LYS A 101 -4.36 -16.66 6.00
N ASP A 102 -4.82 -16.93 4.76
CA ASP A 102 -4.13 -16.54 3.54
C ASP A 102 -5.08 -16.50 2.32
N THR A 103 -4.56 -16.08 1.18
CA THR A 103 -5.34 -16.03 -0.08
C THR A 103 -5.78 -17.41 -0.55
N TRP A 104 -5.01 -18.45 -0.27
CA TRP A 104 -5.32 -19.83 -0.66
C TRP A 104 -6.56 -20.34 0.07
N ALA A 105 -6.65 -20.11 1.38
CA ALA A 105 -7.82 -20.47 2.17
C ALA A 105 -9.10 -19.80 1.64
N VAL A 106 -8.98 -18.51 1.21
CA VAL A 106 -10.12 -17.80 0.61
C VAL A 106 -10.52 -18.41 -0.72
N TRP A 107 -9.55 -18.66 -1.63
CA TRP A 107 -9.85 -19.21 -2.95
C TRP A 107 -10.47 -20.61 -2.89
N GLN A 108 -9.93 -21.47 -2.00
CA GLN A 108 -10.48 -22.80 -1.77
C GLN A 108 -11.93 -22.74 -1.22
N LYS A 109 -12.20 -21.87 -0.26
CA LYS A 109 -13.53 -21.70 0.29
C LYS A 109 -14.53 -21.11 -0.69
N ALA A 110 -14.09 -20.11 -1.44
CA ALA A 110 -14.91 -19.41 -2.44
C ALA A 110 -15.12 -20.22 -3.72
N GLN A 111 -14.34 -21.30 -3.96
CA GLN A 111 -14.29 -22.01 -5.24
C GLN A 111 -14.11 -21.04 -6.42
N TYR A 112 -13.32 -19.98 -6.20
CA TYR A 112 -13.12 -18.91 -7.14
C TYR A 112 -11.84 -18.12 -6.82
N VAL A 113 -10.96 -17.89 -7.80
CA VAL A 113 -9.71 -17.16 -7.62
C VAL A 113 -9.82 -15.68 -7.99
N GLY A 114 -10.62 -15.36 -9.00
CA GLY A 114 -10.79 -13.97 -9.46
C GLY A 114 -11.33 -13.91 -10.91
N GLY A 115 -11.78 -12.74 -11.33
CA GLY A 115 -12.32 -12.49 -12.67
C GLY A 115 -13.00 -11.13 -12.76
N ILE A 116 -14.02 -11.02 -13.61
CA ILE A 116 -14.78 -9.77 -13.83
C ILE A 116 -15.42 -9.27 -12.53
N ALA A 117 -15.94 -10.18 -11.69
CA ALA A 117 -16.51 -9.86 -10.38
C ALA A 117 -15.45 -9.47 -9.30
N GLY A 118 -14.18 -9.40 -9.68
CA GLY A 118 -13.08 -9.11 -8.77
C GLY A 118 -12.44 -10.37 -8.19
N ALA A 119 -11.71 -10.21 -7.09
CA ALA A 119 -11.03 -11.30 -6.39
C ALA A 119 -11.55 -11.41 -4.95
N PRO A 120 -12.05 -12.59 -4.53
CA PRO A 120 -12.65 -12.78 -3.22
C PRO A 120 -11.68 -12.47 -2.06
N CYS A 121 -10.38 -12.74 -2.25
CA CYS A 121 -9.35 -12.41 -1.27
C CYS A 121 -9.25 -10.91 -0.98
N THR A 122 -9.62 -10.02 -1.91
CA THR A 122 -9.68 -8.57 -1.66
C THR A 122 -10.77 -8.23 -0.63
N GLY A 123 -11.94 -8.83 -0.76
CA GLY A 123 -13.04 -8.69 0.22
C GLY A 123 -12.63 -9.25 1.58
N ALA A 124 -12.25 -10.52 1.60
CA ALA A 124 -12.04 -11.27 2.83
C ALA A 124 -10.80 -10.84 3.64
N LEU A 125 -9.70 -10.45 2.98
CA LEU A 125 -8.41 -10.20 3.64
C LEU A 125 -8.00 -8.72 3.70
N LYS A 126 -8.62 -7.86 2.88
CA LYS A 126 -8.29 -6.43 2.86
C LYS A 126 -9.47 -5.56 3.25
N LYS A 127 -10.62 -5.69 2.55
CA LYS A 127 -11.79 -4.85 2.84
C LYS A 127 -12.42 -5.19 4.19
N GLY A 128 -12.68 -6.46 4.49
CA GLY A 128 -13.30 -6.87 5.75
C GLY A 128 -12.52 -6.38 6.99
N PRO A 129 -11.21 -6.69 7.13
CA PRO A 129 -10.43 -6.16 8.24
C PRO A 129 -10.35 -4.63 8.28
N ARG A 130 -10.37 -3.95 7.11
CA ARG A 130 -10.43 -2.50 7.03
C ARG A 130 -11.75 -1.98 7.57
N GLU A 131 -12.87 -2.47 7.04
CA GLU A 131 -14.24 -2.05 7.41
C GLU A 131 -14.57 -2.35 8.88
N ALA A 132 -13.97 -3.40 9.45
CA ALA A 132 -14.08 -3.69 10.88
C ALA A 132 -13.26 -2.75 11.78
N PHE A 133 -12.28 -2.05 11.21
CA PHE A 133 -11.37 -1.18 11.95
C PHE A 133 -11.66 0.30 11.79
N GLU A 134 -12.11 0.72 10.60
CA GLU A 134 -12.38 2.13 10.28
C GLU A 134 -13.61 2.66 11.01
N ASP A 135 -13.54 3.94 11.39
CA ASP A 135 -14.66 4.69 11.95
C ASP A 135 -15.15 5.74 10.95
N PHE A 136 -16.39 6.19 11.13
CA PHE A 136 -17.05 7.16 10.26
C PHE A 136 -16.29 8.50 10.20
N ASP A 137 -15.68 8.93 11.30
CA ASP A 137 -14.95 10.18 11.43
C ASP A 137 -13.42 10.03 11.25
N ASP A 138 -13.00 8.94 10.60
CA ASP A 138 -11.61 8.75 10.19
C ASP A 138 -11.29 9.54 8.91
N LEU A 139 -10.18 10.30 8.94
CA LEU A 139 -9.54 10.73 7.70
C LEU A 139 -8.70 9.58 7.15
N GLN A 140 -9.14 8.99 6.06
CA GLN A 140 -8.46 7.86 5.43
C GLN A 140 -7.44 8.32 4.41
N VAL A 141 -6.18 7.92 4.60
CA VAL A 141 -5.07 8.25 3.70
C VAL A 141 -4.67 7.03 2.87
N PHE A 142 -4.71 7.18 1.55
CA PHE A 142 -4.27 6.16 0.60
C PHE A 142 -3.07 6.60 -0.21
N GLY A 143 -2.13 5.69 -0.41
CA GLY A 143 -0.92 5.90 -1.22
C GLY A 143 -1.18 5.78 -2.74
N TYR A 144 -2.24 6.42 -3.25
CA TYR A 144 -2.42 6.56 -4.69
C TYR A 144 -1.42 7.56 -5.26
N THR A 145 -0.63 7.14 -6.24
CA THR A 145 0.34 8.00 -6.93
C THR A 145 -0.35 8.90 -7.97
N SER A 146 0.36 9.89 -8.51
CA SER A 146 -0.19 10.81 -9.52
C SER A 146 -0.77 10.09 -10.74
N GLU A 147 -0.18 8.94 -11.13
CA GLU A 147 -0.67 8.10 -12.23
C GLU A 147 -1.98 7.37 -11.89
N GLU A 148 -2.34 7.29 -10.60
CA GLU A 148 -3.53 6.58 -10.11
C GLU A 148 -4.71 7.50 -9.79
N THR A 149 -4.68 8.76 -10.24
CA THR A 149 -5.74 9.76 -9.99
C THR A 149 -7.14 9.25 -10.36
N HIS A 150 -7.26 8.50 -11.47
CA HIS A 150 -8.52 7.90 -11.88
C HIS A 150 -9.06 6.86 -10.87
N ARG A 151 -8.17 6.14 -10.16
CA ARG A 151 -8.55 5.19 -9.10
C ARG A 151 -9.03 5.91 -7.85
N ALA A 152 -8.35 6.99 -7.47
CA ALA A 152 -8.75 7.81 -6.34
C ALA A 152 -10.13 8.46 -6.58
N ASN A 153 -10.38 9.00 -7.78
CA ASN A 153 -11.66 9.59 -8.13
C ASN A 153 -12.79 8.55 -8.09
N ARG A 154 -12.58 7.38 -8.69
CA ARG A 154 -13.55 6.28 -8.60
C ARG A 154 -13.84 5.86 -7.16
N PHE A 155 -12.81 5.83 -6.30
CA PHE A 155 -13.01 5.50 -4.89
C PHE A 155 -13.89 6.56 -4.21
N ARG A 156 -13.66 7.87 -4.44
CA ARG A 156 -14.49 8.95 -3.90
C ARG A 156 -15.94 8.86 -4.36
N GLU A 157 -16.16 8.58 -5.65
CA GLU A 157 -17.49 8.42 -6.22
C GLU A 157 -18.26 7.25 -5.59
N GLN A 158 -17.56 6.12 -5.34
CA GLN A 158 -18.16 4.92 -4.75
C GLN A 158 -18.31 4.99 -3.23
N ASN A 159 -17.58 5.88 -2.57
CA ASN A 159 -17.55 6.04 -1.10
C ASN A 159 -17.66 7.52 -0.71
N PRO A 160 -18.77 8.20 -1.03
CA PRO A 160 -18.91 9.66 -0.83
C PRO A 160 -18.89 10.07 0.65
N HIS A 161 -19.13 9.14 1.56
CA HIS A 161 -19.12 9.32 3.01
C HIS A 161 -17.71 9.23 3.63
N VAL A 162 -16.72 8.73 2.88
CA VAL A 162 -15.35 8.57 3.38
C VAL A 162 -14.58 9.87 3.20
N MET A 163 -14.02 10.39 4.29
CA MET A 163 -13.04 11.47 4.23
C MET A 163 -11.72 10.91 3.72
N LEU A 164 -11.41 11.17 2.44
CA LEU A 164 -10.23 10.61 1.76
C LEU A 164 -9.20 11.69 1.47
N ASP A 165 -7.96 11.53 1.97
CA ASP A 165 -6.78 12.23 1.47
C ASP A 165 -5.89 11.30 0.62
N THR A 166 -5.28 11.89 -0.41
CA THR A 166 -4.36 11.25 -1.33
C THR A 166 -3.13 12.14 -1.52
N PRO A 167 -2.25 12.22 -0.52
CA PRO A 167 -1.18 13.20 -0.47
C PRO A 167 -0.22 13.10 -1.66
N LEU A 168 0.04 11.90 -2.18
CA LEU A 168 0.91 11.74 -3.34
C LEU A 168 0.34 12.39 -4.61
N ILE A 169 -0.99 12.30 -4.81
CA ILE A 169 -1.66 12.98 -5.92
C ILE A 169 -1.61 14.49 -5.71
N ARG A 170 -1.90 14.96 -4.51
CA ARG A 170 -1.88 16.38 -4.14
C ARG A 170 -0.52 17.03 -4.40
N HIS A 171 0.57 16.29 -4.22
CA HIS A 171 1.94 16.75 -4.48
C HIS A 171 2.51 16.29 -5.83
N GLY A 172 1.70 15.69 -6.71
CA GLY A 172 2.13 15.24 -8.04
C GLY A 172 3.22 14.19 -8.03
N LEU A 173 3.31 13.37 -6.95
CA LEU A 173 4.33 12.34 -6.80
C LEU A 173 3.98 11.09 -7.57
N SER A 174 4.89 10.69 -8.45
CA SER A 174 4.83 9.45 -9.21
C SER A 174 5.32 8.26 -8.38
N LYS A 175 5.12 7.06 -8.90
CA LYS A 175 5.67 5.86 -8.29
C LYS A 175 7.20 5.88 -8.24
N SER A 176 7.84 6.35 -9.30
CA SER A 176 9.30 6.49 -9.36
C SER A 176 9.82 7.49 -8.33
N ASP A 177 9.09 8.58 -8.08
CA ASP A 177 9.45 9.52 -7.02
C ASP A 177 9.43 8.82 -5.65
N CYS A 178 8.38 8.04 -5.37
CA CYS A 178 8.26 7.31 -4.10
C CYS A 178 9.39 6.30 -3.90
N LEU A 179 9.76 5.54 -4.94
CA LEU A 179 10.88 4.60 -4.89
C LEU A 179 12.19 5.34 -4.55
N ALA A 180 12.50 6.40 -5.31
CA ALA A 180 13.70 7.21 -5.08
C ALA A 180 13.73 7.88 -3.69
N MET A 181 12.57 8.23 -3.13
CA MET A 181 12.49 8.81 -1.79
C MET A 181 12.79 7.78 -0.70
N ILE A 182 12.34 6.53 -0.85
CA ILE A 182 12.66 5.42 0.06
C ILE A 182 14.15 5.09 0.01
N GLU A 183 14.73 4.98 -1.19
CA GLU A 183 16.17 4.74 -1.35
C GLU A 183 17.02 5.86 -0.74
N ARG A 184 16.65 7.14 -0.96
CA ARG A 184 17.32 8.29 -0.32
C ARG A 184 17.19 8.31 1.21
N ALA A 185 16.13 7.71 1.74
CA ALA A 185 15.98 7.53 3.19
C ALA A 185 16.88 6.41 3.74
N GLY A 186 17.64 5.70 2.89
CA GLY A 186 18.50 4.58 3.27
C GLY A 186 17.72 3.30 3.57
N ILE A 187 16.48 3.19 3.11
CA ILE A 187 15.64 2.01 3.29
C ILE A 187 15.72 1.14 2.04
N GLU A 188 16.10 -0.12 2.22
CA GLU A 188 16.09 -1.10 1.14
C GLU A 188 14.65 -1.37 0.67
N LEU A 189 14.44 -1.30 -0.65
CA LEU A 189 13.14 -1.59 -1.24
C LEU A 189 12.72 -3.05 -0.98
N PRO A 190 11.40 -3.33 -0.89
CA PRO A 190 10.91 -4.70 -0.82
C PRO A 190 11.48 -5.60 -1.92
N ALA A 191 11.83 -6.84 -1.57
CA ALA A 191 12.45 -7.82 -2.48
C ALA A 191 11.68 -8.00 -3.81
N MET A 192 10.36 -7.85 -3.79
CA MET A 192 9.55 -7.95 -5.00
C MET A 192 9.96 -6.95 -6.08
N TYR A 193 10.40 -5.73 -5.71
CA TYR A 193 10.89 -4.76 -6.71
C TYR A 193 12.21 -5.23 -7.33
N ASN A 194 13.12 -5.77 -6.52
CA ASN A 194 14.40 -6.31 -6.99
C ASN A 194 14.22 -7.54 -7.91
N LEU A 195 13.14 -8.30 -7.72
CA LEU A 195 12.73 -9.41 -8.59
C LEU A 195 12.02 -8.94 -9.88
N GLY A 196 11.86 -7.63 -10.10
CA GLY A 196 11.27 -7.03 -11.29
C GLY A 196 9.76 -6.83 -11.23
N PHE A 197 9.10 -7.08 -10.10
CA PHE A 197 7.68 -6.81 -9.93
C PHE A 197 7.40 -5.31 -9.77
N LYS A 198 6.31 -4.84 -10.36
CA LYS A 198 5.90 -3.44 -10.24
C LYS A 198 5.38 -3.07 -8.84
N ASN A 199 4.92 -4.04 -8.07
CA ASN A 199 4.31 -3.83 -6.75
C ASN A 199 4.68 -4.95 -5.80
N ASN A 200 4.71 -4.64 -4.51
CA ASN A 200 4.84 -5.62 -3.43
C ASN A 200 3.45 -6.24 -3.13
N ASN A 201 3.02 -7.16 -3.96
CA ASN A 201 1.72 -7.83 -3.86
C ASN A 201 1.86 -9.25 -3.27
N CYS A 202 0.69 -9.86 -2.98
CA CYS A 202 0.60 -11.30 -2.66
C CYS A 202 1.24 -12.18 -3.75
N ILE A 203 1.70 -13.37 -3.39
CA ILE A 203 2.37 -14.34 -4.24
C ILE A 203 1.54 -15.64 -4.33
N PRO A 204 0.85 -15.87 -5.48
CA PRO A 204 0.60 -14.94 -6.58
C PRO A 204 -0.58 -13.99 -6.29
N CYS A 205 -0.70 -12.93 -7.07
CA CYS A 205 -1.86 -12.05 -7.02
C CYS A 205 -2.86 -12.41 -8.13
N SER A 206 -4.02 -12.93 -7.78
CA SER A 206 -5.08 -13.31 -8.75
C SER A 206 -5.68 -12.13 -9.54
N LYS A 207 -5.37 -10.89 -9.16
CA LYS A 207 -5.77 -9.68 -9.91
C LYS A 207 -4.78 -9.30 -11.00
N ALA A 208 -3.62 -9.93 -11.06
CA ALA A 208 -2.63 -9.66 -12.09
C ALA A 208 -3.06 -10.30 -13.41
N LYS A 209 -3.08 -9.47 -14.48
CA LYS A 209 -3.55 -9.88 -15.80
C LYS A 209 -2.43 -9.96 -16.85
N SER A 210 -1.23 -9.46 -16.54
CA SER A 210 -0.16 -9.39 -17.54
C SER A 210 0.63 -10.68 -17.60
N VAL A 211 0.93 -11.13 -18.82
CA VAL A 211 1.83 -12.27 -19.06
C VAL A 211 3.20 -12.04 -18.42
N GLY A 212 3.69 -10.79 -18.41
CA GLY A 212 4.97 -10.45 -17.76
C GLY A 212 4.98 -10.75 -16.27
N TYR A 213 3.88 -10.46 -15.56
CA TYR A 213 3.74 -10.80 -14.14
C TYR A 213 3.84 -12.32 -13.92
N TRP A 214 3.09 -13.11 -14.69
CA TRP A 214 3.06 -14.56 -14.52
C TRP A 214 4.38 -15.23 -14.91
N ARG A 215 5.11 -14.68 -15.89
CA ARG A 215 6.49 -15.11 -16.18
C ARG A 215 7.42 -14.88 -15.00
N LEU A 216 7.30 -13.75 -14.30
CA LEU A 216 8.07 -13.46 -13.08
C LEU A 216 7.68 -14.39 -11.93
N ILE A 217 6.39 -14.69 -11.74
CA ILE A 217 5.95 -15.68 -10.74
C ILE A 217 6.53 -17.05 -11.06
N LYS A 218 6.41 -17.55 -12.30
CA LYS A 218 6.98 -18.84 -12.71
C LYS A 218 8.50 -18.91 -12.51
N LYS A 219 9.20 -17.80 -12.78
CA LYS A 219 10.66 -17.74 -12.63
C LYS A 219 11.11 -17.74 -11.16
N ASN A 220 10.48 -16.92 -10.33
CA ASN A 220 10.96 -16.64 -8.97
C ASN A 220 10.24 -17.47 -7.89
N PHE A 221 9.04 -17.96 -8.18
CA PHE A 221 8.18 -18.71 -7.27
C PHE A 221 7.48 -19.88 -7.99
N PRO A 222 8.26 -20.85 -8.56
CA PRO A 222 7.72 -21.91 -9.40
C PRO A 222 6.66 -22.75 -8.66
N ASP A 223 6.89 -23.11 -7.41
CA ASP A 223 5.94 -23.90 -6.62
C ASP A 223 4.59 -23.18 -6.45
N GLN A 224 4.62 -21.87 -6.24
CA GLN A 224 3.41 -21.06 -6.12
C GLN A 224 2.69 -20.93 -7.46
N PHE A 225 3.45 -20.86 -8.56
CA PHE A 225 2.88 -20.85 -9.90
C PHE A 225 2.16 -22.16 -10.22
N GLU A 226 2.80 -23.30 -10.00
CA GLU A 226 2.24 -24.63 -10.25
C GLU A 226 1.02 -24.90 -9.39
N ARG A 227 1.11 -24.57 -8.10
CA ARG A 227 -0.03 -24.68 -7.18
C ARG A 227 -1.22 -23.84 -7.62
N TYR A 228 -0.97 -22.62 -8.13
CA TYR A 228 -2.03 -21.75 -8.62
C TYR A 228 -2.65 -22.27 -9.91
N ALA A 229 -1.83 -22.77 -10.85
CA ALA A 229 -2.29 -23.39 -12.09
C ALA A 229 -3.19 -24.60 -11.80
N ALA A 230 -2.75 -25.52 -10.93
CA ALA A 230 -3.55 -26.69 -10.52
C ALA A 230 -4.88 -26.29 -9.89
N LEU A 231 -4.89 -25.23 -9.06
CA LEU A 231 -6.15 -24.74 -8.49
C LEU A 231 -7.07 -24.17 -9.59
N CYS A 232 -6.55 -23.44 -10.56
CA CYS A 232 -7.35 -22.92 -11.68
C CYS A 232 -7.96 -24.04 -12.51
N GLU A 233 -7.20 -25.08 -12.83
CA GLU A 233 -7.67 -26.28 -13.54
C GLU A 233 -8.82 -26.97 -12.78
N THR A 234 -8.64 -27.18 -11.47
CA THR A 234 -9.68 -27.77 -10.59
C THR A 234 -10.96 -26.96 -10.59
N LEU A 235 -10.86 -25.63 -10.71
CA LEU A 235 -12.01 -24.73 -10.73
C LEU A 235 -12.60 -24.52 -12.14
N GLY A 236 -12.14 -25.27 -13.16
CA GLY A 236 -12.62 -25.19 -14.53
C GLY A 236 -12.32 -23.85 -15.21
N LYS A 237 -11.23 -23.18 -14.80
CA LYS A 237 -10.75 -21.94 -15.42
C LYS A 237 -9.56 -22.27 -16.32
N ASP A 238 -9.63 -21.78 -17.56
CA ASP A 238 -8.50 -21.84 -18.48
C ASP A 238 -7.27 -21.23 -17.82
N GLY A 239 -6.14 -21.94 -17.95
CA GLY A 239 -4.94 -21.66 -17.19
C GLY A 239 -4.37 -20.25 -17.40
N VAL A 240 -3.45 -19.90 -16.52
CA VAL A 240 -2.70 -18.64 -16.50
C VAL A 240 -1.68 -18.60 -17.65
#